data_02606f7ff68a6aa47577e86782794858
#
_entry.id   02606f7ff68a6aa47577e86782794858
#
_cell.length_a   1.000
_cell.length_b   1.000
_cell.length_c   1.000
_cell.angle_alpha   90.00
_cell.angle_beta   90.00
_cell.angle_gamma   90.00
#
_symmetry.space_group_name_H-M   'P 1'
#
loop_
_entity.id
_entity.type
_entity.pdbx_description
1 polymer ?
#
loop_
_entity_poly.entity_id
_entity_poly.type
_entity_poly.pdbx_seq_one_letter_code
_entity_poly.pdbx_strand_id
1 'polypeptide(L)'
;EAHRKAESLTNETPEGKLQKAKEFFLQSVHSMAEFIAEQLYIRYQYQRTALARQFPFMMGNNVWKGGGTLHPNEEVGDVLKQGTLGIGFIGGHNAMMALYGQGHGHNQQAWNTLYEAIEEMNKVAEDYKRKYGLNYSVLATPAEGLSGRFTRMDKRKYGIIEGVNDRDYYVNSFHVDVKEPITIVEKIKREAPFHALTRGGHITYVELDGEAQKNVKAIAKIVKVMHDEQIGYGSINHPVDTCHDCG
;
A
#
# COMPACT_ATOMS: atom_id res chain seq x y z
N GLU A 1 15.87 9.98 1.54
CA GLU A 1 16.33 10.87 2.64
C GLU A 1 17.07 10.08 3.73
N ALA A 2 16.50 9.03 4.31
CA ALA A 2 17.10 8.24 5.38
C ALA A 2 18.51 7.73 5.02
N HIS A 3 18.68 7.15 3.83
CA HIS A 3 19.99 6.70 3.33
C HIS A 3 20.99 7.87 3.24
N ARG A 4 20.62 8.98 2.60
CA ARG A 4 21.50 10.16 2.48
C ARG A 4 21.89 10.75 3.84
N LYS A 5 20.95 10.77 4.79
CA LYS A 5 21.22 11.20 6.16
C LYS A 5 22.23 10.28 6.85
N ALA A 6 22.11 8.96 6.68
CA ALA A 6 23.09 8.01 7.23
C ALA A 6 24.45 8.11 6.58
N GLU A 7 24.51 8.33 5.24
CA GLU A 7 25.76 8.52 4.51
C GLU A 7 26.57 9.76 4.98
N SER A 8 25.90 10.78 5.50
CA SER A 8 26.58 11.96 6.05
C SER A 8 27.27 11.73 7.40
N LEU A 9 27.08 10.56 8.04
CA LEU A 9 27.75 10.22 9.31
C LEU A 9 29.22 9.82 9.03
N THR A 10 30.16 10.57 9.59
CA THR A 10 31.59 10.42 9.27
C THR A 10 32.29 9.32 10.08
N ASN A 11 31.73 8.92 11.23
CA ASN A 11 32.37 7.99 12.16
C ASN A 11 31.73 6.59 12.19
N GLU A 12 30.92 6.23 11.18
CA GLU A 12 30.22 4.96 11.12
C GLU A 12 30.82 4.04 10.05
N THR A 13 30.81 2.74 10.32
CA THR A 13 31.13 1.71 9.34
C THR A 13 30.00 1.62 8.29
N PRO A 14 30.23 0.99 7.11
CA PRO A 14 29.17 0.76 6.13
C PRO A 14 27.94 0.06 6.72
N GLU A 15 28.14 -0.96 7.53
CA GLU A 15 27.08 -1.68 8.23
C GLU A 15 26.36 -0.78 9.25
N GLY A 16 27.10 0.04 9.99
CA GLY A 16 26.55 1.03 10.94
C GLY A 16 25.71 2.08 10.23
N LYS A 17 26.17 2.58 9.06
CA LYS A 17 25.40 3.50 8.23
C LYS A 17 24.10 2.88 7.72
N LEU A 18 24.14 1.63 7.29
CA LEU A 18 22.93 0.92 6.84
C LEU A 18 21.93 0.76 7.99
N GLN A 19 22.41 0.38 9.18
CA GLN A 19 21.56 0.28 10.36
C GLN A 19 20.93 1.65 10.72
N LYS A 20 21.70 2.73 10.67
CA LYS A 20 21.19 4.10 10.88
C LYS A 20 20.21 4.53 9.78
N ALA A 21 20.43 4.16 8.52
CA ALA A 21 19.48 4.41 7.45
C ALA A 21 18.14 3.73 7.72
N LYS A 22 18.16 2.46 8.17
CA LYS A 22 16.96 1.73 8.57
C LYS A 22 16.23 2.45 9.73
N GLU A 23 16.94 2.83 10.78
CA GLU A 23 16.36 3.54 11.93
C GLU A 23 15.68 4.85 11.49
N PHE A 24 16.36 5.67 10.69
CA PHE A 24 15.80 6.92 10.14
C PHE A 24 14.60 6.67 9.23
N PHE A 25 14.63 5.59 8.47
CA PHE A 25 13.49 5.20 7.61
C PHE A 25 12.27 4.84 8.45
N LEU A 26 12.41 3.96 9.44
CA LEU A 26 11.31 3.53 10.31
C LEU A 26 10.74 4.70 11.11
N GLN A 27 11.60 5.57 11.65
CA GLN A 27 11.16 6.79 12.32
C GLN A 27 10.37 7.72 11.40
N SER A 28 10.83 7.87 10.15
CA SER A 28 10.12 8.69 9.15
C SER A 28 8.78 8.09 8.76
N VAL A 29 8.68 6.76 8.65
CA VAL A 29 7.42 6.06 8.40
C VAL A 29 6.44 6.29 9.55
N HIS A 30 6.89 6.12 10.80
CA HIS A 30 6.09 6.36 11.99
C HIS A 30 5.53 7.80 12.01
N SER A 31 6.42 8.80 11.94
CA SER A 31 6.01 10.22 11.96
C SER A 31 5.07 10.59 10.81
N MET A 32 5.30 10.03 9.63
CA MET A 32 4.41 10.27 8.48
C MET A 32 3.06 9.59 8.66
N ALA A 33 3.02 8.39 9.24
CA ALA A 33 1.77 7.69 9.55
C ALA A 33 0.94 8.47 10.57
N GLU A 34 1.56 9.04 11.62
CA GLU A 34 0.89 9.92 12.58
C GLU A 34 0.32 11.17 11.91
N PHE A 35 1.12 11.83 11.07
CA PHE A 35 0.67 13.00 10.31
C PHE A 35 -0.56 12.66 9.43
N ILE A 36 -0.51 11.54 8.71
CA ILE A 36 -1.61 11.09 7.85
C ILE A 36 -2.85 10.76 8.71
N ALA A 37 -2.67 10.06 9.83
CA ALA A 37 -3.77 9.70 10.72
C ALA A 37 -4.49 10.95 11.26
N GLU A 38 -3.75 12.00 11.63
CA GLU A 38 -4.33 13.27 12.07
C GLU A 38 -5.05 13.99 10.92
N GLN A 39 -4.48 14.00 9.70
CA GLN A 39 -5.15 14.59 8.53
C GLN A 39 -6.45 13.85 8.17
N LEU A 40 -6.48 12.53 8.32
CA LEU A 40 -7.69 11.73 8.16
C LEU A 40 -8.76 12.09 9.19
N TYR A 41 -8.37 12.33 10.44
CA TYR A 41 -9.29 12.78 11.48
C TYR A 41 -9.89 14.16 11.16
N ILE A 42 -9.06 15.13 10.77
CA ILE A 42 -9.51 16.47 10.37
C ILE A 42 -10.49 16.38 9.20
N ARG A 43 -10.17 15.55 8.21
CA ARG A 43 -11.06 15.30 7.06
C ARG A 43 -12.38 14.65 7.48
N TYR A 44 -12.35 13.69 8.38
CA TYR A 44 -13.55 13.08 8.96
C TYR A 44 -14.43 14.11 9.67
N GLN A 45 -13.84 14.99 10.50
CA GLN A 45 -14.56 16.06 11.18
C GLN A 45 -15.24 17.01 10.19
N TYR A 46 -14.57 17.34 9.10
CA TYR A 46 -15.18 18.15 8.03
C TYR A 46 -16.29 17.40 7.29
N GLN A 47 -16.08 16.15 6.92
CA GLN A 47 -17.07 15.38 6.16
C GLN A 47 -18.36 15.13 6.94
N ARG A 48 -18.30 14.96 8.26
CA ARG A 48 -19.48 14.71 9.09
C ARG A 48 -20.44 15.89 9.18
N THR A 49 -19.99 17.11 8.86
CA THR A 49 -20.85 18.31 8.81
C THR A 49 -21.63 18.44 7.49
N ALA A 50 -21.38 17.56 6.53
CA ALA A 50 -22.15 17.55 5.30
C ALA A 50 -23.61 17.16 5.55
N LEU A 51 -24.52 17.74 4.75
CA LEU A 51 -25.97 17.47 4.95
C LEU A 51 -26.38 16.18 4.24
N ALA A 52 -27.29 15.44 4.83
CA ALA A 52 -27.80 14.16 4.33
C ALA A 52 -28.30 14.28 2.87
N ARG A 53 -28.93 15.39 2.49
CA ARG A 53 -29.38 15.68 1.10
C ARG A 53 -28.26 15.70 0.05
N GLN A 54 -27.01 15.85 0.46
CA GLN A 54 -25.87 15.82 -0.46
C GLN A 54 -25.52 14.38 -0.89
N PHE A 55 -26.07 13.38 -0.19
CA PHE A 55 -25.83 11.96 -0.45
C PHE A 55 -27.18 11.19 -0.61
N PRO A 56 -28.04 11.59 -1.56
CA PRO A 56 -29.41 11.08 -1.65
C PRO A 56 -29.47 9.57 -1.85
N PHE A 57 -28.55 9.01 -2.63
CA PHE A 57 -28.49 7.56 -2.85
C PHE A 57 -28.07 6.82 -1.58
N MET A 58 -27.01 7.28 -0.91
CA MET A 58 -26.45 6.60 0.28
C MET A 58 -27.44 6.64 1.45
N MET A 59 -28.14 7.77 1.63
CA MET A 59 -29.12 7.98 2.68
C MET A 59 -30.45 7.32 2.32
N GLY A 60 -31.03 7.62 1.15
CA GLY A 60 -32.34 7.14 0.74
C GLY A 60 -32.45 5.62 0.64
N ASN A 61 -31.35 4.93 0.33
CA ASN A 61 -31.30 3.47 0.29
C ASN A 61 -30.68 2.85 1.57
N ASN A 62 -30.44 3.66 2.60
CA ASN A 62 -29.81 3.23 3.86
C ASN A 62 -28.49 2.44 3.63
N VAL A 63 -27.74 2.78 2.59
CA VAL A 63 -26.43 2.15 2.26
C VAL A 63 -25.45 2.43 3.39
N TRP A 64 -25.43 3.67 3.88
CA TRP A 64 -24.79 3.98 5.15
C TRP A 64 -25.80 3.73 6.27
N LYS A 65 -25.52 2.72 7.07
CA LYS A 65 -26.42 2.27 8.14
C LYS A 65 -26.84 3.44 9.04
N GLY A 66 -28.13 3.64 9.19
CA GLY A 66 -28.71 4.76 9.93
C GLY A 66 -28.96 6.02 9.10
N GLY A 67 -28.46 6.08 7.86
CA GLY A 67 -28.65 7.23 6.97
C GLY A 67 -30.10 7.45 6.55
N GLY A 68 -30.87 6.35 6.38
CA GLY A 68 -32.27 6.40 5.98
C GLY A 68 -33.23 7.06 7.01
N THR A 69 -32.78 7.28 8.22
CA THR A 69 -33.56 7.97 9.27
C THR A 69 -33.25 9.45 9.39
N LEU A 70 -32.21 9.94 8.71
CA LEU A 70 -31.81 11.34 8.76
C LEU A 70 -32.74 12.23 7.91
N HIS A 71 -33.11 13.37 8.48
CA HIS A 71 -33.79 14.41 7.69
C HIS A 71 -32.79 15.01 6.65
N PRO A 72 -33.24 15.38 5.45
CA PRO A 72 -32.34 15.93 4.40
C PRO A 72 -31.45 17.09 4.83
N ASN A 73 -31.86 17.90 5.77
CA ASN A 73 -31.11 19.05 6.30
C ASN A 73 -30.29 18.74 7.56
N GLU A 74 -30.29 17.51 8.04
CA GLU A 74 -29.42 17.09 9.13
C GLU A 74 -28.01 16.78 8.63
N GLU A 75 -27.03 16.98 9.51
CA GLU A 75 -25.64 16.57 9.23
C GLU A 75 -25.55 15.04 9.21
N VAL A 76 -24.69 14.53 8.33
CA VAL A 76 -24.42 13.09 8.22
C VAL A 76 -23.90 12.52 9.54
N GLY A 77 -23.06 13.31 10.23
CA GLY A 77 -22.65 13.03 11.61
C GLY A 77 -22.09 11.63 11.84
N ASP A 78 -22.66 10.94 12.80
CA ASP A 78 -22.17 9.63 13.26
C ASP A 78 -22.39 8.47 12.29
N VAL A 79 -23.20 8.65 11.25
CA VAL A 79 -23.34 7.65 10.17
C VAL A 79 -21.99 7.35 9.52
N LEU A 80 -21.09 8.35 9.45
CA LEU A 80 -19.72 8.18 8.88
C LEU A 80 -18.77 7.38 9.77
N LYS A 81 -19.08 7.13 11.04
CA LYS A 81 -18.21 6.32 11.94
C LYS A 81 -17.97 4.90 11.45
N GLN A 82 -18.83 4.41 10.57
CA GLN A 82 -18.69 3.08 9.97
C GLN A 82 -17.67 3.03 8.83
N GLY A 83 -17.25 4.19 8.31
CA GLY A 83 -16.23 4.31 7.30
C GLY A 83 -14.84 3.96 7.84
N THR A 84 -13.94 3.62 6.92
CA THR A 84 -12.53 3.33 7.26
C THR A 84 -11.65 4.52 6.93
N LEU A 85 -10.81 4.89 7.88
CA LEU A 85 -9.74 5.86 7.71
C LEU A 85 -8.45 5.11 7.35
N GLY A 86 -8.16 5.02 6.05
CA GLY A 86 -7.07 4.21 5.53
C GLY A 86 -5.76 4.97 5.44
N ILE A 87 -4.72 4.48 6.16
CA ILE A 87 -3.34 4.93 5.99
C ILE A 87 -2.74 4.12 4.84
N GLY A 88 -2.68 4.72 3.65
CA GLY A 88 -2.18 4.05 2.44
C GLY A 88 -0.71 4.30 2.18
N PHE A 89 -0.04 3.36 1.53
CA PHE A 89 1.35 3.49 1.10
C PHE A 89 1.58 2.91 -0.29
N ILE A 90 2.64 3.41 -0.95
CA ILE A 90 3.15 2.94 -2.24
C ILE A 90 4.68 2.92 -2.19
N GLY A 91 5.32 2.22 -3.11
CA GLY A 91 6.77 2.24 -3.28
C GLY A 91 7.56 1.41 -2.26
N GLY A 92 6.96 0.41 -1.63
CA GLY A 92 7.69 -0.46 -0.69
C GLY A 92 8.92 -1.10 -1.33
N HIS A 93 8.79 -1.68 -2.52
CA HIS A 93 9.91 -2.20 -3.29
C HIS A 93 10.99 -1.13 -3.53
N ASN A 94 10.59 0.05 -4.02
CA ASN A 94 11.52 1.13 -4.35
C ASN A 94 12.23 1.71 -3.11
N ALA A 95 11.57 1.71 -1.95
CA ALA A 95 12.20 2.09 -0.68
C ALA A 95 13.29 1.08 -0.28
N MET A 96 13.04 -0.21 -0.49
CA MET A 96 14.04 -1.26 -0.22
C MET A 96 15.21 -1.18 -1.21
N MET A 97 14.95 -0.93 -2.48
CA MET A 97 16.00 -0.64 -3.46
C MET A 97 16.87 0.55 -3.03
N ALA A 98 16.27 1.62 -2.50
CA ALA A 98 17.00 2.79 -2.03
C ALA A 98 17.85 2.51 -0.77
N LEU A 99 17.44 1.59 0.10
CA LEU A 99 18.15 1.25 1.33
C LEU A 99 19.22 0.18 1.12
N TYR A 100 18.89 -0.86 0.36
CA TYR A 100 19.67 -2.10 0.28
C TYR A 100 20.27 -2.36 -1.11
N GLY A 101 19.90 -1.58 -2.13
CA GLY A 101 20.24 -1.87 -3.53
C GLY A 101 19.54 -3.11 -4.10
N GLN A 102 18.65 -3.72 -3.34
CA GLN A 102 17.92 -4.94 -3.69
C GLN A 102 16.48 -4.88 -3.19
N GLY A 103 15.55 -5.43 -3.99
CA GLY A 103 14.15 -5.55 -3.62
C GLY A 103 13.90 -6.62 -2.55
N HIS A 104 12.76 -6.52 -1.89
CA HIS A 104 12.35 -7.44 -0.82
C HIS A 104 11.91 -8.83 -1.32
N GLY A 105 11.79 -9.02 -2.63
CA GLY A 105 11.54 -10.34 -3.23
C GLY A 105 12.68 -11.33 -3.00
N HIS A 106 13.93 -10.83 -3.02
CA HIS A 106 15.13 -11.66 -2.88
C HIS A 106 15.92 -11.39 -1.60
N ASN A 107 15.91 -10.15 -1.09
CA ASN A 107 16.69 -9.77 0.09
C ASN A 107 15.86 -9.90 1.36
N GLN A 108 16.27 -10.79 2.26
CA GLN A 108 15.56 -11.02 3.53
C GLN A 108 15.64 -9.82 4.48
N GLN A 109 16.74 -9.06 4.49
CA GLN A 109 16.86 -7.85 5.34
C GLN A 109 15.91 -6.76 4.84
N ALA A 110 15.83 -6.57 3.51
CA ALA A 110 14.87 -5.67 2.89
C ALA A 110 13.43 -6.10 3.21
N TRP A 111 13.13 -7.39 3.11
CA TRP A 111 11.80 -7.92 3.45
C TRP A 111 11.44 -7.65 4.92
N ASN A 112 12.35 -7.94 5.85
CA ASN A 112 12.14 -7.69 7.28
C ASN A 112 11.91 -6.20 7.55
N THR A 113 12.68 -5.32 6.90
CA THR A 113 12.53 -3.87 7.09
C THR A 113 11.21 -3.34 6.53
N LEU A 114 10.76 -3.85 5.38
CA LEU A 114 9.44 -3.50 4.85
C LEU A 114 8.31 -3.98 5.78
N TYR A 115 8.45 -5.20 6.32
CA TYR A 115 7.50 -5.74 7.28
C TYR A 115 7.41 -4.88 8.54
N GLU A 116 8.55 -4.55 9.16
CA GLU A 116 8.63 -3.65 10.31
C GLU A 116 8.02 -2.27 10.02
N ALA A 117 8.25 -1.71 8.82
CA ALA A 117 7.67 -0.43 8.43
C ALA A 117 6.14 -0.47 8.39
N ILE A 118 5.55 -1.56 7.88
CA ILE A 118 4.10 -1.72 7.84
C ILE A 118 3.53 -2.00 9.25
N GLU A 119 4.28 -2.73 10.10
CA GLU A 119 3.93 -2.88 11.52
C GLU A 119 3.91 -1.52 12.25
N GLU A 120 4.87 -0.63 11.99
CA GLU A 120 4.86 0.72 12.57
C GLU A 120 3.62 1.51 12.14
N MET A 121 3.22 1.44 10.87
CA MET A 121 1.97 2.04 10.42
C MET A 121 0.74 1.46 11.12
N ASN A 122 0.72 0.14 11.38
CA ASN A 122 -0.37 -0.50 12.12
C ASN A 122 -0.42 -0.06 13.59
N LYS A 123 0.73 0.10 14.25
CA LYS A 123 0.78 0.63 15.63
C LYS A 123 0.12 2.01 15.69
N VAL A 124 0.47 2.91 14.76
CA VAL A 124 -0.16 4.24 14.66
C VAL A 124 -1.66 4.11 14.40
N ALA A 125 -2.09 3.26 13.47
CA ALA A 125 -3.50 3.06 13.19
C ALA A 125 -4.29 2.59 14.42
N GLU A 126 -3.75 1.63 15.19
CA GLU A 126 -4.38 1.15 16.41
C GLU A 126 -4.37 2.20 17.54
N ASP A 127 -3.35 3.04 17.65
CA ASP A 127 -3.30 4.15 18.61
C ASP A 127 -4.38 5.20 18.29
N TYR A 128 -4.52 5.59 17.03
CA TYR A 128 -5.53 6.54 16.60
C TYR A 128 -6.96 5.96 16.67
N LYS A 129 -7.13 4.67 16.42
CA LYS A 129 -8.37 3.96 16.64
C LYS A 129 -8.80 4.02 18.12
N ARG A 130 -7.86 3.78 19.05
CA ARG A 130 -8.13 3.93 20.49
C ARG A 130 -8.41 5.38 20.90
N LYS A 131 -7.64 6.33 20.35
CA LYS A 131 -7.76 7.75 20.66
C LYS A 131 -9.11 8.35 20.26
N TYR A 132 -9.61 8.00 19.07
CA TYR A 132 -10.79 8.65 18.48
C TYR A 132 -12.03 7.74 18.37
N GLY A 133 -11.91 6.45 18.65
CA GLY A 133 -13.02 5.48 18.50
C GLY A 133 -13.47 5.31 17.04
N LEU A 134 -12.56 5.55 16.07
CA LEU A 134 -12.82 5.45 14.64
C LEU A 134 -12.09 4.25 14.04
N ASN A 135 -12.54 3.77 12.88
CA ASN A 135 -11.96 2.61 12.23
C ASN A 135 -10.73 3.00 11.39
N TYR A 136 -9.56 3.11 12.04
CA TYR A 136 -8.29 3.28 11.34
C TYR A 136 -7.72 1.92 10.90
N SER A 137 -7.10 1.88 9.72
CA SER A 137 -6.40 0.69 9.23
C SER A 137 -5.33 1.04 8.20
N VAL A 138 -4.39 0.14 7.98
CA VAL A 138 -3.39 0.27 6.90
C VAL A 138 -3.96 -0.30 5.60
N LEU A 139 -3.75 0.42 4.51
CA LEU A 139 -4.20 0.08 3.16
C LEU A 139 -2.99 -0.12 2.24
N ALA A 140 -2.90 -1.29 1.62
CA ALA A 140 -2.00 -1.52 0.50
C ALA A 140 -2.58 -0.83 -0.75
N THR A 141 -2.22 0.43 -0.96
CA THR A 141 -2.86 1.30 -1.95
C THR A 141 -2.61 0.82 -3.37
N PRO A 142 -3.66 0.55 -4.17
CA PRO A 142 -3.55 0.35 -5.61
C PRO A 142 -3.47 1.72 -6.28
N ALA A 143 -2.28 2.33 -6.25
CA ALA A 143 -2.08 3.69 -6.76
C ALA A 143 -1.77 3.65 -8.26
N GLU A 144 -2.67 4.20 -9.07
CA GLU A 144 -2.47 4.38 -10.49
C GLU A 144 -1.71 5.69 -10.78
N GLY A 145 -2.42 6.81 -10.96
CA GLY A 145 -1.80 8.10 -11.27
C GLY A 145 -0.90 8.68 -10.16
N LEU A 146 -1.12 8.30 -8.89
CA LEU A 146 -0.36 8.81 -7.75
C LEU A 146 1.07 8.25 -7.75
N SER A 147 1.29 7.00 -8.15
CA SER A 147 2.61 6.38 -8.24
C SER A 147 3.51 7.14 -9.22
N GLY A 148 3.01 7.49 -10.40
CA GLY A 148 3.73 8.30 -11.38
C GLY A 148 3.94 9.75 -10.94
N ARG A 149 2.98 10.33 -10.20
CA ARG A 149 3.14 11.68 -9.66
C ARG A 149 4.29 11.75 -8.66
N PHE A 150 4.39 10.81 -7.74
CA PHE A 150 5.45 10.77 -6.75
C PHE A 150 6.81 10.54 -7.39
N THR A 151 6.91 9.64 -8.37
CA THR A 151 8.15 9.42 -9.11
C THR A 151 8.66 10.70 -9.77
N ARG A 152 7.76 11.47 -10.43
CA ARG A 152 8.13 12.76 -11.04
C ARG A 152 8.58 13.80 -10.01
N MET A 153 7.93 13.84 -8.84
CA MET A 153 8.33 14.74 -7.75
C MET A 153 9.71 14.40 -7.22
N ASP A 154 9.98 13.12 -7.01
CA ASP A 154 11.26 12.65 -6.48
C ASP A 154 12.39 12.79 -7.49
N LYS A 155 12.15 12.55 -8.79
CA LYS A 155 13.13 12.86 -9.86
C LYS A 155 13.54 14.34 -9.84
N ARG A 156 12.61 15.25 -9.61
CA ARG A 156 12.91 16.69 -9.50
C ARG A 156 13.70 17.04 -8.25
N LYS A 157 13.42 16.40 -7.13
CA LYS A 157 14.03 16.70 -5.83
C LYS A 157 15.38 16.03 -5.64
N TYR A 158 15.53 14.79 -6.12
CA TYR A 158 16.71 13.94 -5.82
C TYR A 158 17.52 13.56 -7.04
N GLY A 159 17.07 13.90 -8.25
CA GLY A 159 17.61 13.39 -9.50
C GLY A 159 17.12 11.96 -9.78
N ILE A 160 17.62 11.39 -10.88
CA ILE A 160 17.33 9.99 -11.24
C ILE A 160 18.27 9.09 -10.42
N ILE A 161 17.68 8.10 -9.75
CA ILE A 161 18.37 7.08 -8.97
C ILE A 161 18.01 5.74 -9.60
N GLU A 162 18.98 5.05 -10.19
CA GLU A 162 18.81 3.78 -10.88
C GLU A 162 18.20 2.72 -9.95
N GLY A 163 17.22 1.97 -10.47
CA GLY A 163 16.48 0.96 -9.72
C GLY A 163 15.49 1.50 -8.68
N VAL A 164 15.50 2.81 -8.40
CA VAL A 164 14.62 3.44 -7.40
C VAL A 164 13.51 4.25 -8.06
N ASN A 165 13.88 5.30 -8.81
CA ASN A 165 12.91 6.22 -9.42
C ASN A 165 13.17 6.46 -10.92
N ASP A 166 13.98 5.64 -11.56
CA ASP A 166 14.31 5.71 -12.99
C ASP A 166 13.12 5.41 -13.91
N ARG A 167 12.13 4.67 -13.44
CA ARG A 167 10.86 4.43 -14.13
C ARG A 167 9.86 5.59 -13.94
N ASP A 168 8.72 5.53 -14.65
CA ASP A 168 7.67 6.54 -14.58
C ASP A 168 6.65 6.28 -13.46
N TYR A 169 6.84 5.23 -12.67
CA TYR A 169 5.98 4.85 -11.55
C TYR A 169 6.77 4.17 -10.43
N TYR A 170 6.25 4.22 -9.22
CA TYR A 170 6.65 3.37 -8.11
C TYR A 170 5.81 2.11 -8.08
N VAL A 171 6.42 1.00 -7.67
CA VAL A 171 5.70 -0.26 -7.42
C VAL A 171 4.65 -0.03 -6.33
N ASN A 172 3.43 -0.53 -6.54
CA ASN A 172 2.35 -0.34 -5.58
C ASN A 172 2.63 -1.08 -4.26
N SER A 173 2.27 -0.43 -3.17
CA SER A 173 2.27 -1.00 -1.82
C SER A 173 3.48 -1.89 -1.49
N PHE A 174 3.23 -3.15 -1.12
CA PHE A 174 4.22 -4.17 -0.78
C PHE A 174 4.55 -5.13 -1.95
N HIS A 175 4.06 -4.88 -3.15
CA HIS A 175 4.28 -5.81 -4.26
C HIS A 175 5.75 -6.00 -4.56
N VAL A 176 6.11 -7.25 -4.82
CA VAL A 176 7.40 -7.58 -5.47
C VAL A 176 7.31 -7.10 -6.91
N ASP A 177 8.37 -6.42 -7.38
CA ASP A 177 8.42 -5.89 -8.74
C ASP A 177 8.30 -7.03 -9.76
N VAL A 178 7.47 -6.84 -10.78
CA VAL A 178 7.24 -7.83 -11.85
C VAL A 178 8.49 -8.18 -12.66
N LYS A 179 9.54 -7.33 -12.59
CA LYS A 179 10.83 -7.57 -13.25
C LYS A 179 11.81 -8.37 -12.38
N GLU A 180 11.49 -8.61 -11.10
CA GLU A 180 12.33 -9.48 -10.29
C GLU A 180 12.26 -10.93 -10.79
N PRO A 181 13.38 -11.61 -10.96
CA PRO A 181 13.41 -13.00 -11.44
C PRO A 181 13.01 -13.98 -10.33
N ILE A 182 11.76 -13.90 -9.90
CA ILE A 182 11.16 -14.70 -8.84
C ILE A 182 10.04 -15.58 -9.39
N THR A 183 9.89 -16.78 -8.88
CA THR A 183 8.78 -17.64 -9.28
C THR A 183 7.45 -17.13 -8.70
N ILE A 184 6.33 -17.44 -9.38
CA ILE A 184 4.99 -17.09 -8.90
C ILE A 184 4.75 -17.57 -7.46
N VAL A 185 5.18 -18.80 -7.15
CA VAL A 185 5.01 -19.38 -5.81
C VAL A 185 5.80 -18.62 -4.76
N GLU A 186 7.05 -18.26 -5.05
CA GLU A 186 7.89 -17.47 -4.15
C GLU A 186 7.33 -16.05 -3.98
N LYS A 187 6.87 -15.41 -5.07
CA LYS A 187 6.21 -14.11 -5.00
C LYS A 187 5.01 -14.15 -4.04
N ILE A 188 4.11 -15.13 -4.21
CA ILE A 188 2.95 -15.30 -3.34
C ILE A 188 3.39 -15.46 -1.87
N LYS A 189 4.39 -16.31 -1.60
CA LYS A 189 4.93 -16.51 -0.23
C LYS A 189 5.55 -15.25 0.37
N ARG A 190 6.21 -14.43 -0.46
CA ARG A 190 6.80 -13.16 -0.01
C ARG A 190 5.75 -12.10 0.29
N GLU A 191 4.66 -12.05 -0.47
CA GLU A 191 3.61 -11.06 -0.29
C GLU A 191 2.57 -11.45 0.77
N ALA A 192 2.30 -12.74 0.95
CA ALA A 192 1.24 -13.24 1.83
C ALA A 192 1.26 -12.68 3.27
N PRO A 193 2.40 -12.59 3.98
CA PRO A 193 2.43 -12.07 5.35
C PRO A 193 1.98 -10.61 5.45
N PHE A 194 2.13 -9.81 4.41
CA PHE A 194 1.70 -8.40 4.40
C PHE A 194 0.18 -8.25 4.39
N HIS A 195 -0.56 -9.28 3.92
CA HIS A 195 -2.03 -9.25 3.91
C HIS A 195 -2.61 -9.11 5.32
N ALA A 196 -2.02 -9.79 6.31
CA ALA A 196 -2.45 -9.68 7.71
C ALA A 196 -2.25 -8.27 8.28
N LEU A 197 -1.30 -7.51 7.75
CA LEU A 197 -0.95 -6.15 8.19
C LEU A 197 -1.75 -5.06 7.47
N THR A 198 -2.32 -5.35 6.30
CA THR A 198 -3.01 -4.37 5.44
C THR A 198 -4.51 -4.59 5.43
N ARG A 199 -5.13 -4.53 6.61
CA ARG A 199 -6.56 -4.82 6.83
C ARG A 199 -7.51 -3.82 6.17
N GLY A 200 -7.03 -2.64 5.79
CA GLY A 200 -7.79 -1.63 5.05
C GLY A 200 -8.04 -2.01 3.60
N GLY A 201 -7.32 -2.98 3.08
CA GLY A 201 -7.40 -3.52 1.74
C GLY A 201 -6.02 -3.91 1.21
N HIS A 202 -5.99 -4.99 0.44
CA HIS A 202 -4.79 -5.53 -0.19
C HIS A 202 -5.19 -6.41 -1.37
N ILE A 203 -4.22 -6.66 -2.25
CA ILE A 203 -4.35 -7.62 -3.34
C ILE A 203 -2.96 -8.15 -3.69
N THR A 204 -2.86 -9.41 -4.08
CA THR A 204 -1.67 -9.98 -4.74
C THR A 204 -1.99 -10.24 -6.19
N TYR A 205 -1.19 -9.73 -7.09
CA TYR A 205 -1.29 -9.97 -8.53
C TYR A 205 -0.32 -11.06 -8.97
N VAL A 206 -0.82 -11.98 -9.78
CA VAL A 206 0.00 -12.95 -10.53
C VAL A 206 -0.15 -12.62 -12.01
N GLU A 207 0.96 -12.25 -12.61
CA GLU A 207 1.02 -11.97 -14.05
C GLU A 207 1.35 -13.27 -14.79
N LEU A 208 0.50 -13.67 -15.75
CA LEU A 208 0.75 -14.80 -16.61
C LEU A 208 0.96 -14.31 -18.04
N ASP A 209 1.97 -14.85 -18.69
CA ASP A 209 2.18 -14.74 -20.13
C ASP A 209 1.60 -15.95 -20.87
N GLY A 210 1.47 -15.83 -22.20
CA GLY A 210 1.00 -16.90 -23.07
C GLY A 210 -0.50 -17.24 -22.90
N GLU A 211 -0.90 -18.43 -23.35
CA GLU A 211 -2.29 -18.84 -23.36
C GLU A 211 -2.73 -19.48 -22.04
N ALA A 212 -2.82 -18.68 -20.97
CA ALA A 212 -3.21 -19.13 -19.64
C ALA A 212 -4.53 -19.91 -19.63
N GLN A 213 -5.47 -19.55 -20.48
CA GLN A 213 -6.78 -20.21 -20.62
C GLN A 213 -6.69 -21.69 -21.01
N LYS A 214 -5.61 -22.09 -21.69
CA LYS A 214 -5.37 -23.49 -22.08
C LYS A 214 -4.74 -24.31 -20.96
N ASN A 215 -4.29 -23.68 -19.86
CA ASN A 215 -3.63 -24.37 -18.76
C ASN A 215 -4.39 -24.24 -17.42
N VAL A 216 -5.61 -24.75 -17.39
CA VAL A 216 -6.49 -24.74 -16.20
C VAL A 216 -5.81 -25.38 -14.98
N LYS A 217 -4.94 -26.39 -15.17
CA LYS A 217 -4.21 -27.04 -14.07
C LYS A 217 -3.20 -26.10 -13.42
N ALA A 218 -2.53 -25.25 -14.21
CA ALA A 218 -1.62 -24.25 -13.64
C ALA A 218 -2.38 -23.20 -12.85
N ILE A 219 -3.50 -22.70 -13.38
CA ILE A 219 -4.38 -21.75 -12.67
C ILE A 219 -4.87 -22.36 -11.35
N ALA A 220 -5.37 -23.58 -11.37
CA ALA A 220 -5.82 -24.28 -10.17
C ALA A 220 -4.69 -24.42 -9.11
N LYS A 221 -3.45 -24.69 -9.56
CA LYS A 221 -2.28 -24.75 -8.68
C LYS A 221 -1.96 -23.39 -8.04
N ILE A 222 -2.05 -22.30 -8.83
CA ILE A 222 -1.81 -20.95 -8.30
C ILE A 222 -2.87 -20.60 -7.25
N VAL A 223 -4.15 -20.82 -7.55
CA VAL A 223 -5.25 -20.58 -6.60
C VAL A 223 -5.07 -21.41 -5.32
N LYS A 224 -4.63 -22.69 -5.45
CA LYS A 224 -4.32 -23.51 -4.29
C LYS A 224 -3.18 -22.91 -3.45
N VAL A 225 -2.10 -22.44 -4.07
CA VAL A 225 -0.99 -21.79 -3.35
C VAL A 225 -1.48 -20.51 -2.65
N MET A 226 -2.27 -19.69 -3.31
CA MET A 226 -2.86 -18.49 -2.70
C MET A 226 -3.70 -18.85 -1.46
N HIS A 227 -4.51 -19.90 -1.55
CA HIS A 227 -5.29 -20.40 -0.41
C HIS A 227 -4.40 -20.90 0.74
N ASP A 228 -3.42 -21.75 0.41
CA ASP A 228 -2.53 -22.36 1.41
C ASP A 228 -1.67 -21.30 2.15
N GLU A 229 -1.26 -20.22 1.45
CA GLU A 229 -0.52 -19.08 2.01
C GLU A 229 -1.43 -17.99 2.60
N GLN A 230 -2.74 -18.21 2.66
CA GLN A 230 -3.73 -17.28 3.25
C GLN A 230 -3.79 -15.91 2.58
N ILE A 231 -3.65 -15.85 1.26
CA ILE A 231 -3.87 -14.63 0.48
C ILE A 231 -5.34 -14.19 0.66
N GLY A 232 -5.57 -13.01 1.22
CA GLY A 232 -6.91 -12.50 1.48
C GLY A 232 -7.66 -12.10 0.21
N TYR A 233 -6.94 -11.57 -0.78
CA TYR A 233 -7.47 -11.22 -2.09
C TYR A 233 -6.37 -11.32 -3.14
N GLY A 234 -6.62 -12.06 -4.22
CA GLY A 234 -5.67 -12.27 -5.30
C GLY A 234 -6.30 -12.14 -6.67
N SER A 235 -5.51 -11.75 -7.65
CA SER A 235 -5.89 -11.70 -9.06
C SER A 235 -4.86 -12.42 -9.92
N ILE A 236 -5.33 -13.14 -10.92
CA ILE A 236 -4.49 -13.71 -11.97
C ILE A 236 -4.73 -12.87 -13.21
N ASN A 237 -3.72 -12.08 -13.58
CA ASN A 237 -3.78 -11.18 -14.72
C ASN A 237 -3.14 -11.84 -15.94
N HIS A 238 -3.79 -11.64 -17.07
CA HIS A 238 -3.26 -12.02 -18.36
C HIS A 238 -3.33 -10.79 -19.26
N PRO A 239 -2.19 -10.16 -19.57
CA PRO A 239 -2.18 -8.99 -20.44
C PRO A 239 -2.62 -9.42 -21.85
N VAL A 240 -3.66 -8.79 -22.35
CA VAL A 240 -4.15 -8.94 -23.71
C VAL A 240 -4.07 -7.58 -24.37
N ASP A 241 -3.19 -7.45 -25.34
CA ASP A 241 -3.18 -6.27 -26.21
C ASP A 241 -4.23 -6.44 -27.30
N THR A 242 -5.11 -5.45 -27.43
CA THR A 242 -6.09 -5.40 -28.51
C THR A 242 -5.52 -4.58 -29.65
N CYS A 243 -5.41 -5.17 -30.84
CA CYS A 243 -5.02 -4.43 -32.02
C CYS A 243 -6.10 -3.40 -32.39
N HIS A 244 -5.70 -2.15 -32.62
CA HIS A 244 -6.64 -1.09 -33.01
C HIS A 244 -7.26 -1.30 -34.38
N ASP A 245 -6.61 -2.09 -35.27
CA ASP A 245 -7.04 -2.29 -36.64
C ASP A 245 -7.85 -3.59 -36.84
N CYS A 246 -7.62 -4.63 -36.04
CA CYS A 246 -8.27 -5.93 -36.22
C CYS A 246 -8.97 -6.52 -34.99
N GLY A 247 -8.90 -5.84 -33.84
CA GLY A 247 -9.51 -6.28 -32.59
C GLY A 247 -8.67 -7.25 -31.77
#